data_e268fd9e995c5a1325d11c1b262775cf
#
_entry.id   e268fd9e995c5a1325d11c1b262775cf
#
_cell.length_a   1.000
_cell.length_b   1.000
_cell.length_c   1.000
_cell.angle_alpha   90.00
_cell.angle_beta   90.00
_cell.angle_gamma   90.00
#
_symmetry.space_group_name_H-M   'P 1'
#
loop_
_entity.id
_entity.type
_entity.pdbx_description
1 polymer ?
#
loop_
_entity_poly.entity_id
_entity_poly.type
_entity_poly.pdbx_seq_one_letter_code
_entity_poly.pdbx_strand_id
1 'polypeptide(L)'
;MKHIVLSVLLSCTLAVSQMAMAVSFIIEDIHIDGLQRLTSSQAFTQLPLKVGDAADERSLAYATRSMFKSGYFEDIQLEQEGNLLLVVVQERPAIGFIGLEGNKILETEQLRSALDAAGLKEGEIFKRATLAQIELELERQYNRQGRYAVLVESVVSDLGENRVSIDVKVNEGVTSSISHINIIGNDSYNDAELMDLMSLKTPGFWTLFTKDDQYSREKLTADLENIRSHYLNKGYVLFNIESTQVAISADKTNVFITINLAEGEQFKIGKLTVAGQYEVEEADIWGLISSSSGEVFSRNSLVNAAADVRQLFGNNGFAFAEVQPVPLVNEAQKTVDVQYQIRSGKRTYVRRVDFRGNTRTSDDVLRREVRQMEGGVASMADITTSKLRLQRLGFFNNVMVETTPVAGTDDQLDVEFAVEEGLTADWSVVVGYSDGEGLSWGGSVNQNNFLGTGNKMEASFSSSSSTDDYKFSYLNPYYTIDGVSRGIDVYYTKRDYAKVDVSSFATDTVGADMRFGYPINDDTRLDFKVGYERIDLELGASASDEAKAFKAAEGLNYKQFKTSVNWNNNTLNDYWYPTKGSSHGVNLDLALPNSDLNFYQLSYN
;
A
#
# COMPACT_ATOMS: atom_id res chain seq x y z
N MET A 1 49.90 74.01 -27.15
CA MET A 1 51.28 74.44 -27.49
C MET A 1 52.14 73.26 -27.66
N LYS A 2 52.58 73.17 -28.89
CA LYS A 2 53.93 72.73 -29.30
C LYS A 2 54.28 71.26 -29.00
N HIS A 3 54.28 70.49 -29.98
CA HIS A 3 55.29 70.23 -31.06
C HIS A 3 56.11 69.00 -30.75
N ILE A 4 56.03 68.05 -31.57
CA ILE A 4 56.86 67.75 -32.77
C ILE A 4 57.87 66.68 -32.43
N VAL A 5 58.03 65.63 -33.05
CA VAL A 5 58.37 65.11 -34.37
C VAL A 5 59.14 63.83 -34.18
N LEU A 6 58.65 62.76 -34.75
CA LEU A 6 59.25 62.01 -35.86
C LEU A 6 60.64 61.43 -35.62
N SER A 7 60.75 60.14 -35.53
CA SER A 7 61.78 59.44 -36.29
C SER A 7 61.36 57.99 -36.50
N VAL A 8 61.11 57.64 -37.72
CA VAL A 8 61.04 56.38 -38.38
C VAL A 8 62.36 55.62 -38.21
N LEU A 9 62.31 54.42 -37.64
CA LEU A 9 63.32 53.40 -37.92
C LEU A 9 62.62 52.07 -38.08
N LEU A 10 62.47 51.78 -39.34
CA LEU A 10 62.09 50.51 -39.91
C LEU A 10 63.09 49.43 -39.45
N SER A 11 62.72 48.62 -38.51
CA SER A 11 63.44 47.33 -38.28
C SER A 11 62.50 46.21 -38.64
N CYS A 12 62.62 45.70 -39.82
CA CYS A 12 62.13 44.40 -40.21
C CYS A 12 62.73 43.33 -39.28
N THR A 13 61.99 42.97 -38.26
CA THR A 13 62.19 41.66 -37.63
C THR A 13 61.23 40.70 -38.30
N LEU A 14 61.73 39.83 -39.13
CA LEU A 14 61.10 38.58 -39.58
C LEU A 14 60.61 37.86 -38.31
N ALA A 15 59.30 37.91 -38.05
CA ALA A 15 58.64 36.93 -37.23
C ALA A 15 58.67 35.62 -38.04
N VAL A 16 59.70 34.84 -37.84
CA VAL A 16 59.68 33.42 -38.19
C VAL A 16 58.59 32.84 -37.30
N SER A 17 57.39 32.71 -37.85
CA SER A 17 56.39 31.79 -37.37
C SER A 17 57.05 30.42 -37.41
N GLN A 18 57.57 29.94 -36.29
CA GLN A 18 57.78 28.51 -36.13
C GLN A 18 56.39 27.92 -36.22
N MET A 19 55.97 27.48 -37.41
CA MET A 19 55.06 26.38 -37.56
C MET A 19 55.74 25.24 -36.81
N ALA A 20 55.27 24.92 -35.63
CA ALA A 20 55.50 23.63 -35.00
C ALA A 20 54.99 22.65 -36.05
N MET A 21 55.87 22.06 -36.84
CA MET A 21 55.54 20.87 -37.63
C MET A 21 55.07 19.88 -36.59
N ALA A 22 53.77 19.55 -36.63
CA ALA A 22 53.26 18.41 -35.91
C ALA A 22 54.09 17.20 -36.38
N VAL A 23 55.01 16.76 -35.54
CA VAL A 23 55.83 15.57 -35.85
C VAL A 23 54.84 14.40 -35.78
N SER A 24 54.36 14.00 -36.96
CA SER A 24 53.56 12.78 -37.05
C SER A 24 54.53 11.62 -37.30
N PHE A 25 54.37 10.53 -36.59
CA PHE A 25 55.11 9.30 -36.85
C PHE A 25 54.12 8.17 -37.19
N ILE A 26 54.58 7.16 -37.92
CA ILE A 26 53.78 5.98 -38.20
C ILE A 26 54.03 4.97 -37.07
N ILE A 27 52.97 4.50 -36.42
CA ILE A 27 53.07 3.51 -35.36
C ILE A 27 53.45 2.16 -35.97
N GLU A 28 54.64 1.68 -35.69
CA GLU A 28 55.12 0.34 -36.12
C GLU A 28 54.81 -0.74 -35.08
N ASP A 29 54.76 -0.37 -33.80
CA ASP A 29 54.38 -1.25 -32.69
C ASP A 29 53.77 -0.45 -31.54
N ILE A 30 52.96 -1.11 -30.72
CA ILE A 30 52.34 -0.52 -29.55
C ILE A 30 52.61 -1.41 -28.33
N HIS A 31 53.24 -0.85 -27.32
CA HIS A 31 53.47 -1.52 -26.05
C HIS A 31 52.67 -0.85 -24.93
N ILE A 32 51.93 -1.67 -24.15
CA ILE A 32 51.17 -1.16 -23.00
C ILE A 32 51.85 -1.66 -21.74
N ASP A 33 52.28 -0.74 -20.89
CA ASP A 33 52.92 -1.01 -19.61
C ASP A 33 52.05 -0.54 -18.43
N GLY A 34 52.23 -1.18 -17.27
CA GLY A 34 51.48 -0.83 -16.04
C GLY A 34 50.15 -1.58 -15.87
N LEU A 35 49.82 -2.54 -16.75
CA LEU A 35 48.65 -3.40 -16.57
C LEU A 35 48.85 -4.37 -15.41
N GLN A 36 47.85 -4.48 -14.56
CA GLN A 36 47.84 -5.37 -13.40
C GLN A 36 46.69 -6.38 -13.43
N ARG A 37 45.50 -5.94 -13.74
CA ARG A 37 44.29 -6.74 -13.75
C ARG A 37 43.67 -6.89 -15.14
N LEU A 38 43.78 -5.86 -15.97
CA LEU A 38 43.31 -5.90 -17.33
C LEU A 38 44.25 -6.72 -18.19
N THR A 39 43.69 -7.53 -19.10
CA THR A 39 44.49 -8.17 -20.14
C THR A 39 44.90 -7.15 -21.20
N SER A 40 46.06 -7.36 -21.84
CA SER A 40 46.50 -6.49 -22.93
C SER A 40 45.44 -6.35 -24.02
N SER A 41 44.71 -7.42 -24.33
CA SER A 41 43.60 -7.38 -25.32
C SER A 41 42.48 -6.44 -24.92
N GLN A 42 42.10 -6.41 -23.62
CA GLN A 42 41.08 -5.49 -23.11
C GLN A 42 41.57 -4.03 -23.18
N ALA A 43 42.82 -3.79 -22.81
CA ALA A 43 43.42 -2.46 -22.87
C ALA A 43 43.51 -1.94 -24.33
N PHE A 44 43.91 -2.79 -25.26
CA PHE A 44 43.93 -2.46 -26.71
C PHE A 44 42.55 -2.12 -27.26
N THR A 45 41.48 -2.74 -26.74
CA THR A 45 40.10 -2.41 -27.15
C THR A 45 39.71 -0.97 -26.79
N GLN A 46 40.34 -0.39 -25.78
CA GLN A 46 40.10 0.99 -25.34
C GLN A 46 40.97 2.01 -26.06
N LEU A 47 42.05 1.57 -26.73
CA LEU A 47 42.96 2.42 -27.46
C LEU A 47 42.48 2.60 -28.91
N PRO A 48 42.08 3.81 -29.35
CA PRO A 48 41.59 4.07 -30.69
C PRO A 48 42.70 4.22 -31.75
N LEU A 49 43.93 3.78 -31.45
CA LEU A 49 45.08 3.78 -32.35
C LEU A 49 45.52 2.36 -32.63
N LYS A 50 45.98 2.11 -33.85
CA LYS A 50 46.46 0.79 -34.33
C LYS A 50 47.82 0.91 -34.96
N VAL A 51 48.52 -0.21 -35.05
CA VAL A 51 49.75 -0.34 -35.86
C VAL A 51 49.44 0.01 -37.31
N GLY A 52 50.23 0.90 -37.89
CA GLY A 52 50.05 1.48 -39.22
C GLY A 52 49.38 2.86 -39.23
N ASP A 53 48.81 3.31 -38.14
CA ASP A 53 48.20 4.65 -38.05
C ASP A 53 49.27 5.74 -37.93
N ALA A 54 48.99 6.93 -38.50
CA ALA A 54 49.81 8.11 -38.29
C ALA A 54 49.41 8.78 -36.97
N ALA A 55 50.32 8.82 -36.02
CA ALA A 55 50.13 9.47 -34.74
C ALA A 55 50.65 10.91 -34.78
N ASP A 56 49.76 11.85 -34.49
CA ASP A 56 50.04 13.25 -34.26
C ASP A 56 49.55 13.67 -32.85
N GLU A 57 49.87 14.87 -32.42
CA GLU A 57 49.48 15.38 -31.11
C GLU A 57 47.93 15.33 -30.87
N ARG A 58 47.13 15.48 -31.93
CA ARG A 58 45.66 15.43 -31.83
C ARG A 58 45.14 14.00 -31.67
N SER A 59 45.67 13.06 -32.43
CA SER A 59 45.31 11.64 -32.34
C SER A 59 45.75 11.03 -31.02
N LEU A 60 46.92 11.39 -30.50
CA LEU A 60 47.40 11.00 -29.18
C LEU A 60 46.52 11.58 -28.07
N ALA A 61 46.22 12.88 -28.13
CA ALA A 61 45.31 13.51 -27.15
C ALA A 61 43.89 12.95 -27.23
N TYR A 62 43.42 12.52 -28.38
CA TYR A 62 42.15 11.83 -28.54
C TYR A 62 42.21 10.44 -27.92
N ALA A 63 43.31 9.70 -28.17
CA ALA A 63 43.51 8.36 -27.61
C ALA A 63 43.55 8.39 -26.09
N THR A 64 44.34 9.31 -25.51
CA THR A 64 44.37 9.52 -24.04
C THR A 64 42.99 9.80 -23.48
N ARG A 65 42.22 10.72 -24.08
CA ARG A 65 40.87 11.05 -23.65
C ARG A 65 39.90 9.88 -23.78
N SER A 66 40.00 9.09 -24.85
CA SER A 66 39.20 7.90 -25.09
C SER A 66 39.46 6.84 -24.05
N MET A 67 40.70 6.50 -23.79
CA MET A 67 41.10 5.55 -22.76
C MET A 67 40.69 6.03 -21.36
N PHE A 68 40.90 7.31 -21.05
CA PHE A 68 40.49 7.86 -19.76
C PHE A 68 38.95 7.82 -19.56
N LYS A 69 38.20 8.06 -20.63
CA LYS A 69 36.74 8.01 -20.62
C LYS A 69 36.19 6.59 -20.44
N SER A 70 36.97 5.55 -20.73
CA SER A 70 36.61 4.16 -20.46
C SER A 70 36.42 3.89 -18.93
N GLY A 71 37.09 4.70 -18.09
CA GLY A 71 37.01 4.61 -16.63
C GLY A 71 37.92 3.57 -16.00
N TYR A 72 38.65 2.77 -16.78
CA TYR A 72 39.56 1.74 -16.27
C TYR A 72 40.86 2.28 -15.69
N PHE A 73 41.30 3.44 -16.15
CA PHE A 73 42.60 3.99 -15.83
C PHE A 73 42.51 5.24 -14.94
N GLU A 74 43.44 5.35 -14.03
CA GLU A 74 43.61 6.51 -13.16
C GLU A 74 44.54 7.53 -13.81
N ASP A 75 45.62 7.05 -14.44
CA ASP A 75 46.54 7.87 -15.24
C ASP A 75 46.92 7.17 -16.53
N ILE A 76 47.21 7.93 -17.58
CA ILE A 76 47.56 7.46 -18.90
C ILE A 76 48.60 8.42 -19.48
N GLN A 77 49.77 7.89 -19.78
CA GLN A 77 50.84 8.63 -20.44
C GLN A 77 51.18 7.92 -21.76
N LEU A 78 51.18 8.69 -22.81
CA LEU A 78 51.56 8.20 -24.15
C LEU A 78 52.95 8.75 -24.46
N GLU A 79 53.93 7.87 -24.62
CA GLU A 79 55.32 8.20 -24.93
C GLU A 79 55.69 7.66 -26.30
N GLN A 80 56.55 8.40 -27.01
CA GLN A 80 57.07 7.99 -28.31
C GLN A 80 58.52 7.58 -28.15
N GLU A 81 58.84 6.32 -28.50
CA GLU A 81 60.21 5.84 -28.61
C GLU A 81 60.49 5.43 -30.06
N GLY A 82 60.98 6.39 -30.90
CA GLY A 82 61.11 6.19 -32.32
C GLY A 82 59.78 5.99 -33.03
N ASN A 83 59.52 4.81 -33.58
CA ASN A 83 58.22 4.44 -34.18
C ASN A 83 57.36 3.54 -33.27
N LEU A 84 57.81 3.29 -32.05
CA LEU A 84 57.04 2.59 -31.00
C LEU A 84 56.18 3.59 -30.22
N LEU A 85 54.92 3.26 -30.05
CA LEU A 85 54.03 3.95 -29.12
C LEU A 85 54.01 3.20 -27.77
N LEU A 86 54.61 3.79 -26.74
CA LEU A 86 54.56 3.27 -25.38
C LEU A 86 53.38 3.91 -24.67
N VAL A 87 52.45 3.07 -24.18
CA VAL A 87 51.25 3.47 -23.44
C VAL A 87 51.46 3.05 -21.98
N VAL A 88 51.88 4.00 -21.15
CA VAL A 88 52.03 3.75 -19.68
C VAL A 88 50.71 4.07 -19.01
N VAL A 89 50.14 3.06 -18.36
CA VAL A 89 48.85 3.19 -17.69
C VAL A 89 48.93 2.86 -16.20
N GLN A 90 48.14 3.56 -15.42
CA GLN A 90 47.86 3.20 -14.06
C GLN A 90 46.40 2.77 -13.98
N GLU A 91 46.14 1.49 -13.72
CA GLU A 91 44.81 0.97 -13.60
C GLU A 91 44.13 1.46 -12.33
N ARG A 92 42.83 1.78 -12.40
CA ARG A 92 41.99 1.99 -11.20
C ARG A 92 41.79 0.67 -10.48
N PRO A 93 41.88 0.65 -9.14
CA PRO A 93 41.62 -0.56 -8.38
C PRO A 93 40.16 -1.00 -8.51
N ALA A 94 39.93 -2.30 -8.40
CA ALA A 94 38.58 -2.86 -8.28
C ALA A 94 38.14 -2.93 -6.82
N ILE A 95 36.83 -2.88 -6.61
CA ILE A 95 36.24 -3.05 -5.28
C ILE A 95 36.30 -4.53 -4.91
N GLY A 96 37.05 -4.87 -3.89
CA GLY A 96 37.19 -6.24 -3.39
C GLY A 96 36.21 -6.58 -2.28
N PHE A 97 35.84 -5.58 -1.47
CA PHE A 97 34.94 -5.75 -0.34
C PHE A 97 34.24 -4.41 -0.01
N ILE A 98 32.97 -4.49 0.44
CA ILE A 98 32.22 -3.33 0.95
C ILE A 98 31.66 -3.68 2.33
N GLY A 99 32.17 -3.02 3.36
CA GLY A 99 31.68 -3.06 4.73
C GLY A 99 30.68 -1.93 4.99
N LEU A 100 29.62 -2.24 5.74
CA LEU A 100 28.63 -1.27 6.22
C LEU A 100 28.48 -1.46 7.73
N GLU A 101 28.74 -0.41 8.50
CA GLU A 101 28.68 -0.45 9.95
C GLU A 101 27.92 0.77 10.51
N GLY A 102 27.18 0.56 11.61
CA GLY A 102 26.54 1.63 12.37
C GLY A 102 25.12 2.02 11.90
N ASN A 103 24.65 1.50 10.80
CA ASN A 103 23.30 1.70 10.28
C ASN A 103 22.29 0.85 11.07
N LYS A 104 21.47 1.50 11.90
CA LYS A 104 20.43 0.86 12.72
C LYS A 104 19.01 1.11 12.20
N ILE A 105 18.80 2.25 11.55
CA ILE A 105 17.50 2.69 11.05
C ILE A 105 17.28 2.18 9.64
N LEU A 106 18.29 2.26 8.79
CA LEU A 106 18.21 1.75 7.43
C LEU A 106 18.75 0.30 7.41
N GLU A 107 17.95 -0.61 6.86
CA GLU A 107 18.35 -2.02 6.75
C GLU A 107 19.58 -2.18 5.85
N THR A 108 20.53 -2.99 6.29
CA THR A 108 21.79 -3.22 5.57
C THR A 108 21.57 -3.70 4.14
N GLU A 109 20.59 -4.57 3.92
CA GLU A 109 20.27 -5.09 2.57
C GLU A 109 19.72 -4.00 1.63
N GLN A 110 18.92 -3.08 2.15
CA GLN A 110 18.43 -1.94 1.36
C GLN A 110 19.58 -1.00 0.99
N LEU A 111 20.48 -0.72 1.95
CA LEU A 111 21.68 0.08 1.70
C LEU A 111 22.59 -0.58 0.67
N ARG A 112 22.84 -1.88 0.81
CA ARG A 112 23.65 -2.64 -0.14
C ARG A 112 23.07 -2.60 -1.55
N SER A 113 21.76 -2.81 -1.68
CA SER A 113 21.07 -2.70 -2.98
C SER A 113 21.19 -1.30 -3.60
N ALA A 114 21.13 -0.25 -2.79
CA ALA A 114 21.31 1.12 -3.24
C ALA A 114 22.75 1.41 -3.68
N LEU A 115 23.75 0.90 -2.96
CA LEU A 115 25.17 0.97 -3.32
C LEU A 115 25.43 0.26 -4.66
N ASP A 116 24.90 -0.95 -4.83
CA ASP A 116 25.02 -1.74 -6.05
C ASP A 116 24.41 -1.00 -7.25
N ALA A 117 23.23 -0.43 -7.09
CA ALA A 117 22.55 0.35 -8.13
C ALA A 117 23.31 1.63 -8.51
N ALA A 118 24.04 2.22 -7.57
CA ALA A 118 24.89 3.39 -7.79
C ALA A 118 26.27 3.07 -8.38
N GLY A 119 26.57 1.78 -8.60
CA GLY A 119 27.84 1.31 -9.19
C GLY A 119 28.95 1.08 -8.18
N LEU A 120 28.66 1.02 -6.88
CA LEU A 120 29.56 0.52 -5.85
C LEU A 120 29.21 -0.93 -5.53
N LYS A 121 29.76 -1.84 -6.32
CA LYS A 121 29.58 -3.28 -6.18
C LYS A 121 30.92 -4.00 -6.19
N GLU A 122 31.01 -5.09 -5.47
CA GLU A 122 32.19 -5.95 -5.48
C GLU A 122 32.51 -6.43 -6.89
N GLY A 123 33.75 -6.27 -7.33
CA GLY A 123 34.22 -6.56 -8.68
C GLY A 123 34.20 -5.37 -9.63
N GLU A 124 33.46 -4.31 -9.37
CA GLU A 124 33.42 -3.09 -10.17
C GLU A 124 34.63 -2.18 -9.92
N ILE A 125 34.87 -1.24 -10.84
CA ILE A 125 35.98 -0.29 -10.76
C ILE A 125 35.69 0.75 -9.69
N PHE A 126 36.60 0.92 -8.77
CA PHE A 126 36.49 1.96 -7.75
C PHE A 126 36.65 3.37 -8.33
N LYS A 127 35.68 4.23 -8.07
CA LYS A 127 35.71 5.66 -8.41
C LYS A 127 35.44 6.49 -7.16
N ARG A 128 36.43 7.27 -6.74
CA ARG A 128 36.29 8.10 -5.53
C ARG A 128 35.13 9.10 -5.61
N ALA A 129 34.83 9.60 -6.81
CA ALA A 129 33.71 10.50 -7.03
C ALA A 129 32.36 9.82 -6.78
N THR A 130 32.21 8.55 -7.16
CA THR A 130 31.00 7.77 -6.91
C THR A 130 30.82 7.53 -5.41
N LEU A 131 31.89 7.20 -4.69
CA LEU A 131 31.85 7.03 -3.24
C LEU A 131 31.40 8.33 -2.53
N ALA A 132 32.03 9.46 -2.86
CA ALA A 132 31.65 10.77 -2.29
C ALA A 132 30.19 11.18 -2.58
N GLN A 133 29.69 10.83 -3.77
CA GLN A 133 28.29 11.08 -4.12
C GLN A 133 27.33 10.23 -3.29
N ILE A 134 27.72 8.99 -3.01
CA ILE A 134 26.92 8.07 -2.18
C ILE A 134 26.94 8.50 -0.73
N GLU A 135 28.09 8.88 -0.17
CA GLU A 135 28.17 9.45 1.19
C GLU A 135 27.15 10.59 1.37
N LEU A 136 27.14 11.53 0.41
CA LEU A 136 26.21 12.66 0.43
C LEU A 136 24.74 12.21 0.29
N GLU A 137 24.44 11.20 -0.53
CA GLU A 137 23.08 10.70 -0.68
C GLU A 137 22.61 9.95 0.58
N LEU A 138 23.49 9.18 1.22
CA LEU A 138 23.20 8.54 2.51
C LEU A 138 22.91 9.60 3.58
N GLU A 139 23.75 10.64 3.69
CA GLU A 139 23.49 11.75 4.60
C GLU A 139 22.13 12.41 4.34
N ARG A 140 21.76 12.61 3.08
CA ARG A 140 20.44 13.15 2.71
C ARG A 140 19.29 12.23 3.12
N GLN A 141 19.45 10.91 2.99
CA GLN A 141 18.42 9.95 3.39
C GLN A 141 18.22 9.96 4.92
N TYR A 142 19.29 9.99 5.68
CA TYR A 142 19.21 10.14 7.13
C TYR A 142 18.62 11.49 7.56
N ASN A 143 18.97 12.57 6.85
CA ASN A 143 18.39 13.89 7.09
C ASN A 143 16.88 13.93 6.85
N ARG A 144 16.36 13.19 5.84
CA ARG A 144 14.92 13.03 5.60
C ARG A 144 14.21 12.38 6.79
N GLN A 145 14.92 11.51 7.52
CA GLN A 145 14.42 10.84 8.73
C GLN A 145 14.70 11.63 10.02
N GLY A 146 15.04 12.90 9.92
CA GLY A 146 15.29 13.75 11.07
C GLY A 146 16.64 13.57 11.75
N ARG A 147 17.59 12.89 11.12
CA ARG A 147 18.94 12.63 11.63
C ARG A 147 19.95 13.65 11.07
N TYR A 148 19.82 14.92 11.45
CA TYR A 148 20.70 15.99 10.95
C TYR A 148 22.13 15.93 11.48
N ALA A 149 22.35 15.18 12.57
CA ALA A 149 23.66 14.94 13.16
C ALA A 149 24.37 13.71 12.59
N VAL A 150 23.81 13.08 11.54
CA VAL A 150 24.46 11.94 10.90
C VAL A 150 25.83 12.33 10.35
N LEU A 151 26.77 11.40 10.48
CA LEU A 151 28.09 11.46 9.87
C LEU A 151 28.33 10.15 9.14
N VAL A 152 28.57 10.23 7.84
CA VAL A 152 28.93 9.09 7.00
C VAL A 152 30.39 9.24 6.61
N GLU A 153 31.19 8.31 7.02
CA GLU A 153 32.63 8.29 6.72
C GLU A 153 32.99 6.99 6.04
N SER A 154 33.73 7.08 4.95
CA SER A 154 34.22 5.89 4.24
C SER A 154 35.73 5.80 4.34
N VAL A 155 36.23 4.64 4.72
CA VAL A 155 37.64 4.32 4.73
C VAL A 155 37.95 3.37 3.57
N VAL A 156 38.85 3.78 2.69
CA VAL A 156 39.31 2.97 1.57
C VAL A 156 40.69 2.41 1.92
N SER A 157 40.83 1.09 1.95
CA SER A 157 42.05 0.40 2.27
C SER A 157 42.50 -0.49 1.09
N ASP A 158 43.78 -0.55 0.85
CA ASP A 158 44.39 -1.40 -0.19
C ASP A 158 44.38 -2.88 0.26
N LEU A 159 43.83 -3.76 -0.56
CA LEU A 159 43.84 -5.22 -0.35
C LEU A 159 44.96 -5.94 -1.13
N GLY A 160 45.77 -5.21 -1.89
CA GLY A 160 46.70 -5.78 -2.85
C GLY A 160 46.04 -6.24 -4.15
N GLU A 161 46.85 -6.63 -5.12
CA GLU A 161 46.41 -7.08 -6.47
C GLU A 161 45.47 -6.06 -7.16
N ASN A 162 45.74 -4.79 -7.00
CA ASN A 162 44.94 -3.67 -7.50
C ASN A 162 43.45 -3.76 -7.09
N ARG A 163 43.21 -4.08 -5.82
CA ARG A 163 41.85 -4.12 -5.18
C ARG A 163 41.79 -3.29 -3.92
N VAL A 164 40.64 -2.74 -3.63
CA VAL A 164 40.38 -1.95 -2.42
C VAL A 164 39.21 -2.51 -1.64
N SER A 165 39.26 -2.39 -0.30
CA SER A 165 38.08 -2.47 0.56
C SER A 165 37.54 -1.08 0.82
N ILE A 166 36.22 -0.98 0.92
CA ILE A 166 35.51 0.24 1.28
C ILE A 166 34.70 -0.06 2.54
N ASP A 167 35.07 0.55 3.65
CA ASP A 167 34.33 0.42 4.89
C ASP A 167 33.57 1.71 5.14
N VAL A 168 32.25 1.67 4.96
CA VAL A 168 31.34 2.80 5.19
C VAL A 168 30.83 2.75 6.62
N LYS A 169 31.20 3.72 7.43
CA LYS A 169 30.80 3.87 8.82
C LYS A 169 29.76 4.96 8.96
N VAL A 170 28.59 4.58 9.46
CA VAL A 170 27.49 5.51 9.68
C VAL A 170 27.38 5.77 11.18
N ASN A 171 27.59 7.00 11.57
CA ASN A 171 27.22 7.48 12.90
C ASN A 171 25.89 8.23 12.78
N GLU A 172 24.80 7.57 13.13
CA GLU A 172 23.45 8.12 12.93
C GLU A 172 23.16 9.36 13.81
N GLY A 173 24.00 9.63 14.81
CA GLY A 173 23.80 10.74 15.73
C GLY A 173 22.50 10.63 16.53
N VAL A 174 22.09 11.73 17.11
CA VAL A 174 20.79 11.86 17.79
C VAL A 174 19.71 12.36 16.82
N THR A 175 18.47 11.98 17.07
CA THR A 175 17.33 12.54 16.33
C THR A 175 17.09 13.97 16.76
N SER A 176 16.92 14.87 15.83
CA SER A 176 16.60 16.27 16.14
C SER A 176 15.12 16.38 16.51
N SER A 177 14.84 16.88 17.71
CA SER A 177 13.47 17.09 18.21
C SER A 177 13.03 18.54 18.02
N ILE A 178 11.72 18.73 17.86
CA ILE A 178 11.11 20.05 17.66
C ILE A 178 10.98 20.72 19.02
N SER A 179 11.82 21.71 19.30
CA SER A 179 11.74 22.49 20.53
C SER A 179 10.58 23.48 20.53
N HIS A 180 10.30 24.10 19.39
CA HIS A 180 9.27 25.11 19.30
C HIS A 180 8.69 25.22 17.90
N ILE A 181 7.36 25.40 17.84
CA ILE A 181 6.62 25.73 16.62
C ILE A 181 5.97 27.08 16.88
N ASN A 182 6.27 28.07 16.07
CA ASN A 182 5.73 29.43 16.14
C ASN A 182 4.91 29.70 14.90
N ILE A 183 3.66 30.08 15.07
CA ILE A 183 2.75 30.46 13.98
C ILE A 183 2.47 31.94 14.12
N ILE A 184 2.61 32.71 13.04
CA ILE A 184 2.46 34.17 13.01
C ILE A 184 1.46 34.55 11.94
N GLY A 185 0.55 35.48 12.26
CA GLY A 185 -0.49 35.96 11.33
C GLY A 185 -1.80 35.16 11.40
N ASN A 186 -1.99 34.34 12.45
CA ASN A 186 -3.18 33.52 12.71
C ASN A 186 -4.16 34.25 13.67
N ASP A 187 -4.76 35.31 13.20
CA ASP A 187 -5.66 36.13 14.01
C ASP A 187 -7.01 35.43 14.29
N SER A 188 -7.48 34.56 13.41
CA SER A 188 -8.77 33.90 13.47
C SER A 188 -8.77 32.60 14.28
N TYR A 189 -7.63 31.94 14.40
CA TYR A 189 -7.46 30.69 15.13
C TYR A 189 -6.25 30.77 16.04
N ASN A 190 -6.32 30.20 17.22
CA ASN A 190 -5.18 30.19 18.14
C ASN A 190 -4.15 29.12 17.76
N ASP A 191 -2.91 29.28 18.23
CA ASP A 191 -1.81 28.37 17.93
C ASP A 191 -2.13 26.90 18.29
N ALA A 192 -2.84 26.69 19.40
CA ALA A 192 -3.17 25.33 19.85
C ALA A 192 -4.10 24.61 18.84
N GLU A 193 -5.11 25.32 18.31
CA GLU A 193 -6.03 24.78 17.29
C GLU A 193 -5.29 24.43 16.01
N LEU A 194 -4.36 25.27 15.57
CA LEU A 194 -3.57 25.01 14.35
C LEU A 194 -2.54 23.90 14.58
N MET A 195 -1.91 23.87 15.75
CA MET A 195 -0.99 22.79 16.11
C MET A 195 -1.70 21.43 16.25
N ASP A 196 -2.99 21.40 16.60
CA ASP A 196 -3.76 20.15 16.64
C ASP A 196 -3.98 19.53 15.26
N LEU A 197 -3.96 20.35 14.19
CA LEU A 197 -4.02 19.88 12.81
C LEU A 197 -2.70 19.29 12.30
N MET A 198 -1.60 19.61 13.00
CA MET A 198 -0.26 19.14 12.62
C MET A 198 0.02 17.76 13.21
N SER A 199 0.73 16.92 12.48
CA SER A 199 1.30 15.68 12.99
C SER A 199 2.57 15.92 13.80
N LEU A 200 3.34 16.96 13.44
CA LEU A 200 4.52 17.39 14.18
C LEU A 200 4.11 18.09 15.47
N LYS A 201 4.68 17.64 16.59
CA LYS A 201 4.40 18.16 17.95
C LYS A 201 5.69 18.57 18.66
N THR A 202 5.58 19.44 19.64
CA THR A 202 6.65 19.67 20.61
C THR A 202 6.75 18.50 21.60
N PRO A 203 7.93 18.23 22.23
CA PRO A 203 8.10 17.14 23.17
C PRO A 203 7.05 17.13 24.28
N GLY A 204 6.46 15.98 24.52
CA GLY A 204 5.43 15.77 25.52
C GLY A 204 5.37 14.30 25.96
N PHE A 205 4.50 13.99 26.90
CA PHE A 205 4.39 12.62 27.43
C PHE A 205 4.06 11.57 26.33
N TRP A 206 3.21 11.90 25.38
CA TRP A 206 2.78 11.00 24.32
C TRP A 206 3.81 10.88 23.19
N THR A 207 4.63 11.91 22.96
CA THR A 207 5.64 11.88 21.89
C THR A 207 6.75 10.87 22.14
N LEU A 208 6.95 10.42 23.39
CA LEU A 208 7.85 9.32 23.73
C LEU A 208 7.46 8.00 23.03
N PHE A 209 6.18 7.83 22.72
CA PHE A 209 5.66 6.62 22.05
C PHE A 209 5.44 6.84 20.56
N THR A 210 4.90 8.01 20.17
CA THR A 210 4.52 8.32 18.78
C THR A 210 5.68 8.86 17.95
N LYS A 211 6.73 9.43 18.59
CA LYS A 211 7.87 10.08 17.94
C LYS A 211 7.47 11.27 17.02
N ASP A 212 6.37 11.94 17.36
CA ASP A 212 5.88 13.08 16.59
C ASP A 212 6.66 14.37 16.86
N ASP A 213 7.53 14.37 17.86
CA ASP A 213 8.49 15.43 18.12
C ASP A 213 9.75 15.34 17.23
N GLN A 214 9.89 14.26 16.44
CA GLN A 214 11.00 14.13 15.50
C GLN A 214 10.70 14.88 14.20
N TYR A 215 11.53 15.86 13.89
CA TYR A 215 11.36 16.67 12.71
C TYR A 215 11.57 15.86 11.43
N SER A 216 10.62 15.96 10.50
CA SER A 216 10.73 15.47 9.13
C SER A 216 10.19 16.53 8.18
N ARG A 217 10.89 16.76 7.08
CA ARG A 217 10.48 17.74 6.06
C ARG A 217 9.18 17.31 5.38
N GLU A 218 9.01 16.03 5.14
CA GLU A 218 7.80 15.46 4.54
C GLU A 218 6.59 15.68 5.45
N LYS A 219 6.74 15.38 6.76
CA LYS A 219 5.67 15.66 7.74
C LYS A 219 5.33 17.15 7.79
N LEU A 220 6.34 18.03 7.83
CA LEU A 220 6.07 19.48 7.82
C LEU A 220 5.32 19.91 6.57
N THR A 221 5.68 19.41 5.39
CA THR A 221 4.98 19.73 4.14
C THR A 221 3.51 19.30 4.19
N ALA A 222 3.24 18.09 4.72
CA ALA A 222 1.89 17.60 4.92
C ALA A 222 1.10 18.45 5.94
N ASP A 223 1.74 18.84 7.03
CA ASP A 223 1.15 19.68 8.07
C ASP A 223 0.79 21.08 7.55
N LEU A 224 1.65 21.68 6.72
CA LEU A 224 1.35 22.95 6.06
C LEU A 224 0.14 22.84 5.12
N GLU A 225 -0.01 21.71 4.41
CA GLU A 225 -1.20 21.47 3.57
C GLU A 225 -2.46 21.20 4.43
N ASN A 226 -2.32 20.58 5.59
CA ASN A 226 -3.44 20.43 6.53
C ASN A 226 -3.93 21.80 7.04
N ILE A 227 -3.01 22.68 7.42
CA ILE A 227 -3.34 24.07 7.81
C ILE A 227 -4.01 24.79 6.64
N ARG A 228 -3.44 24.72 5.43
CA ARG A 228 -4.03 25.34 4.23
C ARG A 228 -5.44 24.82 3.97
N SER A 229 -5.62 23.50 4.01
CA SER A 229 -6.92 22.86 3.81
C SER A 229 -7.93 23.29 4.87
N HIS A 230 -7.51 23.44 6.13
CA HIS A 230 -8.38 23.93 7.20
C HIS A 230 -8.91 25.32 6.88
N TYR A 231 -8.03 26.28 6.56
CA TYR A 231 -8.45 27.64 6.23
C TYR A 231 -9.34 27.69 4.99
N LEU A 232 -9.01 26.97 3.92
CA LEU A 232 -9.84 26.89 2.72
C LEU A 232 -11.23 26.28 2.99
N ASN A 233 -11.32 25.35 3.94
CA ASN A 233 -12.60 24.74 4.34
C ASN A 233 -13.42 25.63 5.29
N LYS A 234 -12.79 26.64 5.87
CA LYS A 234 -13.42 27.64 6.72
C LYS A 234 -13.69 28.97 6.00
N GLY A 235 -13.52 28.98 4.68
CA GLY A 235 -13.87 30.11 3.82
C GLY A 235 -12.76 31.12 3.56
N TYR A 236 -11.55 30.91 4.02
CA TYR A 236 -10.42 31.79 3.79
C TYR A 236 -9.77 31.48 2.43
N VAL A 237 -10.43 31.86 1.36
CA VAL A 237 -10.05 31.48 -0.02
C VAL A 237 -8.70 32.08 -0.45
N LEU A 238 -8.35 33.26 0.08
CA LEU A 238 -7.11 33.97 -0.18
C LEU A 238 -5.98 33.61 0.79
N PHE A 239 -6.20 32.59 1.64
CA PHE A 239 -5.19 32.11 2.58
C PHE A 239 -3.90 31.73 1.88
N ASN A 240 -2.79 32.23 2.41
CA ASN A 240 -1.46 31.89 1.92
C ASN A 240 -0.47 31.70 3.07
N ILE A 241 0.45 30.74 2.88
CA ILE A 241 1.62 30.60 3.74
C ILE A 241 2.74 31.41 3.08
N GLU A 242 3.08 32.54 3.68
CA GLU A 242 4.06 33.50 3.12
C GLU A 242 5.48 32.94 3.20
N SER A 243 5.81 32.34 4.35
CA SER A 243 7.11 31.72 4.52
C SER A 243 7.08 30.65 5.61
N THR A 244 7.96 29.66 5.46
CA THR A 244 8.23 28.65 6.48
C THR A 244 9.73 28.60 6.71
N GLN A 245 10.16 28.90 7.94
CA GLN A 245 11.56 28.89 8.34
C GLN A 245 11.80 27.74 9.30
N VAL A 246 12.85 26.96 9.04
CA VAL A 246 13.30 25.88 9.90
C VAL A 246 14.74 26.17 10.30
N ALA A 247 14.96 26.43 11.57
CA ALA A 247 16.28 26.63 12.15
C ALA A 247 16.67 25.40 12.98
N ILE A 248 17.89 24.91 12.79
CA ILE A 248 18.45 23.79 13.52
C ILE A 248 19.55 24.34 14.43
N SER A 249 19.56 23.95 15.71
CA SER A 249 20.59 24.33 16.67
C SER A 249 22.00 23.89 16.24
N ALA A 250 23.03 24.55 16.73
CA ALA A 250 24.42 24.25 16.35
C ALA A 250 24.83 22.79 16.68
N ASP A 251 24.27 22.22 17.75
CA ASP A 251 24.46 20.83 18.17
C ASP A 251 23.56 19.84 17.42
N LYS A 252 22.73 20.33 16.49
CA LYS A 252 21.79 19.54 15.65
C LYS A 252 20.77 18.70 16.44
N THR A 253 20.52 19.04 17.71
CA THR A 253 19.56 18.32 18.56
C THR A 253 18.18 18.94 18.56
N ASN A 254 18.08 20.26 18.35
CA ASN A 254 16.84 21.02 18.45
C ASN A 254 16.46 21.67 17.12
N VAL A 255 15.17 21.63 16.80
CA VAL A 255 14.59 22.26 15.62
C VAL A 255 13.56 23.32 16.05
N PHE A 256 13.62 24.48 15.44
CA PHE A 256 12.69 25.60 15.62
C PHE A 256 11.99 25.83 14.29
N ILE A 257 10.67 25.81 14.30
CA ILE A 257 9.84 26.02 13.11
C ILE A 257 9.08 27.34 13.28
N THR A 258 9.17 28.22 12.29
CA THR A 258 8.36 29.45 12.24
C THR A 258 7.57 29.46 10.93
N ILE A 259 6.25 29.57 11.04
CA ILE A 259 5.31 29.59 9.92
C ILE A 259 4.64 30.96 9.90
N ASN A 260 4.83 31.72 8.83
CA ASN A 260 4.15 33.00 8.64
C ASN A 260 2.96 32.80 7.69
N LEU A 261 1.79 33.19 8.16
CA LEU A 261 0.52 33.04 7.47
C LEU A 261 -0.04 34.42 7.07
N ALA A 262 -0.80 34.43 5.99
CA ALA A 262 -1.71 35.52 5.64
C ALA A 262 -3.10 34.90 5.46
N GLU A 263 -4.00 35.11 6.43
CA GLU A 263 -5.33 34.50 6.45
C GLU A 263 -6.24 35.02 5.35
N GLY A 264 -6.20 36.31 5.12
CA GLY A 264 -7.16 37.03 4.29
C GLY A 264 -8.53 37.14 4.98
N GLU A 265 -9.56 37.39 4.22
CA GLU A 265 -10.93 37.49 4.72
C GLU A 265 -11.71 36.21 4.49
N GLN A 266 -12.79 36.00 5.27
CA GLN A 266 -13.69 34.87 5.11
C GLN A 266 -14.72 35.15 4.01
N PHE A 267 -14.84 34.21 3.07
CA PHE A 267 -15.75 34.26 1.93
C PHE A 267 -16.94 33.32 2.13
N LYS A 268 -18.07 33.70 1.55
CA LYS A 268 -19.28 32.89 1.47
C LYS A 268 -19.51 32.40 0.06
N ILE A 269 -20.28 31.34 -0.07
CA ILE A 269 -20.71 30.83 -1.37
C ILE A 269 -21.68 31.85 -1.99
N GLY A 270 -21.37 32.30 -3.20
CA GLY A 270 -22.22 33.18 -3.99
C GLY A 270 -23.23 32.36 -4.83
N LYS A 271 -23.17 32.49 -6.14
CA LYS A 271 -24.03 31.76 -7.07
C LYS A 271 -23.45 30.37 -7.35
N LEU A 272 -24.29 29.33 -7.27
CA LEU A 272 -23.97 27.99 -7.74
C LEU A 272 -24.60 27.76 -9.11
N THR A 273 -23.85 27.22 -10.05
CA THR A 273 -24.32 26.93 -11.41
C THR A 273 -23.75 25.58 -11.90
N VAL A 274 -24.54 24.88 -12.69
CA VAL A 274 -24.10 23.71 -13.41
C VAL A 274 -24.04 24.06 -14.90
N ALA A 275 -22.96 23.68 -15.58
CA ALA A 275 -22.78 23.95 -17.00
C ALA A 275 -22.10 22.76 -17.70
N GLY A 276 -22.40 22.57 -18.98
CA GLY A 276 -21.80 21.53 -19.80
C GLY A 276 -22.83 20.74 -20.58
N GLN A 277 -22.40 19.59 -21.10
CA GLN A 277 -23.28 18.65 -21.83
C GLN A 277 -23.42 17.38 -21.00
N TYR A 278 -24.64 17.03 -20.63
CA TYR A 278 -24.94 15.85 -19.82
C TYR A 278 -26.33 15.31 -20.09
N GLU A 279 -26.51 14.00 -19.89
CA GLU A 279 -27.76 13.27 -20.15
C GLU A 279 -28.46 12.80 -18.86
N VAL A 280 -27.99 13.26 -17.68
CA VAL A 280 -28.59 12.98 -16.37
C VAL A 280 -29.53 14.14 -16.02
N GLU A 281 -30.60 13.86 -15.29
CA GLU A 281 -31.53 14.89 -14.84
C GLU A 281 -30.85 15.91 -13.93
N GLU A 282 -31.04 17.19 -14.18
CA GLU A 282 -30.41 18.27 -13.41
C GLU A 282 -30.82 18.24 -11.94
N ALA A 283 -32.03 17.78 -11.64
CA ALA A 283 -32.51 17.61 -10.27
C ALA A 283 -31.66 16.62 -9.45
N ASP A 284 -31.20 15.54 -10.07
CA ASP A 284 -30.36 14.53 -9.42
C ASP A 284 -28.97 15.12 -9.12
N ILE A 285 -28.45 15.96 -10.02
CA ILE A 285 -27.17 16.66 -9.82
C ILE A 285 -27.29 17.61 -8.62
N TRP A 286 -28.35 18.43 -8.58
CA TRP A 286 -28.57 19.36 -7.47
C TRP A 286 -28.85 18.65 -6.14
N GLY A 287 -29.44 17.45 -6.18
CA GLY A 287 -29.65 16.61 -4.99
C GLY A 287 -28.35 16.18 -4.28
N LEU A 288 -27.24 16.16 -5.00
CA LEU A 288 -25.90 15.80 -4.47
C LEU A 288 -25.06 17.01 -4.07
N ILE A 289 -25.42 18.21 -4.54
CA ILE A 289 -24.73 19.45 -4.17
C ILE A 289 -25.33 19.97 -2.87
N SER A 290 -24.71 19.58 -1.77
CA SER A 290 -25.19 19.94 -0.41
C SER A 290 -24.95 21.41 -0.02
N SER A 291 -24.08 22.13 -0.77
CA SER A 291 -23.73 23.52 -0.48
C SER A 291 -24.81 24.48 -0.96
N SER A 292 -25.07 25.55 -0.18
CA SER A 292 -26.07 26.56 -0.50
C SER A 292 -25.46 27.97 -0.57
N SER A 293 -26.08 28.85 -1.37
CA SER A 293 -25.68 30.27 -1.44
C SER A 293 -25.83 30.93 -0.07
N GLY A 294 -24.83 31.71 0.34
CA GLY A 294 -24.77 32.38 1.63
C GLY A 294 -24.06 31.60 2.74
N GLU A 295 -23.82 30.30 2.55
CA GLU A 295 -23.00 29.50 3.48
C GLU A 295 -21.52 29.88 3.39
N VAL A 296 -20.76 29.57 4.43
CA VAL A 296 -19.30 29.74 4.40
C VAL A 296 -18.69 28.83 3.34
N PHE A 297 -17.81 29.37 2.53
CA PHE A 297 -17.13 28.58 1.50
C PHE A 297 -16.33 27.44 2.13
N SER A 298 -16.41 26.26 1.53
CA SER A 298 -15.63 25.09 1.92
C SER A 298 -15.13 24.35 0.68
N ARG A 299 -13.82 24.29 0.49
CA ARG A 299 -13.20 23.56 -0.61
C ARG A 299 -13.58 22.08 -0.61
N ASN A 300 -13.57 21.45 0.56
CA ASN A 300 -13.92 20.04 0.70
C ASN A 300 -15.38 19.76 0.28
N SER A 301 -16.31 20.62 0.67
CA SER A 301 -17.72 20.45 0.26
C SER A 301 -17.88 20.47 -1.25
N LEU A 302 -17.17 21.36 -1.94
CA LEU A 302 -17.22 21.45 -3.41
C LEU A 302 -16.58 20.24 -4.10
N VAL A 303 -15.43 19.79 -3.60
CA VAL A 303 -14.70 18.64 -4.14
C VAL A 303 -15.51 17.35 -3.92
N ASN A 304 -16.10 17.20 -2.72
CA ASN A 304 -16.94 16.04 -2.40
C ASN A 304 -18.21 16.03 -3.26
N ALA A 305 -18.89 17.16 -3.39
CA ALA A 305 -20.06 17.28 -4.27
C ALA A 305 -19.70 16.94 -5.73
N ALA A 306 -18.56 17.41 -6.23
CA ALA A 306 -18.11 17.07 -7.58
C ALA A 306 -17.79 15.56 -7.72
N ALA A 307 -17.24 14.93 -6.68
CA ALA A 307 -16.99 13.49 -6.65
C ALA A 307 -18.31 12.69 -6.65
N ASP A 308 -19.29 13.12 -5.85
CA ASP A 308 -20.61 12.47 -5.77
C ASP A 308 -21.36 12.61 -7.09
N VAL A 309 -21.33 13.79 -7.73
CA VAL A 309 -21.90 14.00 -9.07
C VAL A 309 -21.19 13.14 -10.11
N ARG A 310 -19.86 13.06 -10.08
CA ARG A 310 -19.11 12.16 -10.98
C ARG A 310 -19.49 10.69 -10.78
N GLN A 311 -19.71 10.27 -9.54
CA GLN A 311 -20.15 8.92 -9.23
C GLN A 311 -21.56 8.67 -9.78
N LEU A 312 -22.48 9.64 -9.69
CA LEU A 312 -23.80 9.56 -10.31
C LEU A 312 -23.69 9.29 -11.81
N PHE A 313 -22.84 10.03 -12.52
CA PHE A 313 -22.58 9.80 -13.94
C PHE A 313 -21.99 8.41 -14.20
N GLY A 314 -21.01 8.00 -13.42
CA GLY A 314 -20.39 6.67 -13.51
C GLY A 314 -21.39 5.53 -13.31
N ASN A 315 -22.36 5.71 -12.42
CA ASN A 315 -23.43 4.74 -12.19
C ASN A 315 -24.45 4.68 -13.34
N ASN A 316 -24.59 5.77 -14.10
CA ASN A 316 -25.48 5.87 -15.26
C ASN A 316 -24.78 5.55 -16.60
N GLY A 317 -23.57 5.01 -16.57
CA GLY A 317 -22.85 4.57 -17.75
C GLY A 317 -21.83 5.56 -18.31
N PHE A 318 -21.63 6.69 -17.68
CA PHE A 318 -20.63 7.69 -18.11
C PHE A 318 -19.34 7.54 -17.29
N ALA A 319 -18.63 6.42 -17.50
CA ALA A 319 -17.46 6.05 -16.71
C ALA A 319 -16.32 7.08 -16.75
N PHE A 320 -16.24 7.85 -17.83
CA PHE A 320 -15.20 8.88 -18.05
C PHE A 320 -15.74 10.30 -17.84
N ALA A 321 -16.83 10.46 -17.12
CA ALA A 321 -17.36 11.79 -16.81
C ALA A 321 -16.37 12.60 -15.97
N GLU A 322 -16.17 13.83 -16.39
CA GLU A 322 -15.39 14.83 -15.65
C GLU A 322 -16.32 15.86 -15.04
N VAL A 323 -16.18 16.10 -13.77
CA VAL A 323 -16.91 17.12 -13.02
C VAL A 323 -15.89 17.98 -12.29
N GLN A 324 -15.79 19.26 -12.67
CA GLN A 324 -14.83 20.19 -12.10
C GLN A 324 -15.54 21.40 -11.52
N PRO A 325 -15.44 21.65 -10.21
CA PRO A 325 -15.90 22.89 -9.60
C PRO A 325 -14.91 24.00 -9.92
N VAL A 326 -15.38 25.05 -10.60
CA VAL A 326 -14.59 26.24 -10.94
C VAL A 326 -15.04 27.39 -10.03
N PRO A 327 -14.26 27.76 -9.01
CA PRO A 327 -14.55 28.89 -8.15
C PRO A 327 -14.16 30.19 -8.82
N LEU A 328 -15.03 31.20 -8.75
CA LEU A 328 -14.83 32.58 -9.20
C LEU A 328 -14.94 33.51 -7.99
N VAL A 329 -13.81 34.03 -7.54
CA VAL A 329 -13.73 34.88 -6.34
C VAL A 329 -14.18 36.30 -6.66
N ASN A 330 -15.14 36.81 -5.89
CA ASN A 330 -15.57 38.19 -5.90
C ASN A 330 -15.14 38.88 -4.58
N GLU A 331 -13.99 39.52 -4.61
CA GLU A 331 -13.42 40.18 -3.42
C GLU A 331 -14.30 41.30 -2.89
N ALA A 332 -14.97 42.06 -3.79
CA ALA A 332 -15.79 43.20 -3.40
C ALA A 332 -17.02 42.78 -2.58
N GLN A 333 -17.59 41.61 -2.87
CA GLN A 333 -18.76 41.08 -2.18
C GLN A 333 -18.39 40.02 -1.15
N LYS A 334 -17.14 39.62 -1.06
CA LYS A 334 -16.62 38.51 -0.22
C LYS A 334 -17.38 37.22 -0.50
N THR A 335 -17.64 36.92 -1.77
CA THR A 335 -18.33 35.72 -2.23
C THR A 335 -17.51 34.96 -3.24
N VAL A 336 -17.77 33.65 -3.32
CA VAL A 336 -17.21 32.77 -4.34
C VAL A 336 -18.36 32.17 -5.12
N ASP A 337 -18.49 32.58 -6.37
CA ASP A 337 -19.42 31.91 -7.29
C ASP A 337 -18.77 30.59 -7.75
N VAL A 338 -19.54 29.52 -7.81
CA VAL A 338 -19.02 28.21 -8.21
C VAL A 338 -19.79 27.70 -9.40
N GLN A 339 -19.05 27.36 -10.45
CA GLN A 339 -19.59 26.69 -11.62
C GLN A 339 -19.09 25.24 -11.69
N TYR A 340 -20.01 24.28 -11.58
CA TYR A 340 -19.69 22.88 -11.85
C TYR A 340 -19.68 22.65 -13.35
N GLN A 341 -18.48 22.53 -13.93
CA GLN A 341 -18.33 22.17 -15.34
C GLN A 341 -18.38 20.67 -15.49
N ILE A 342 -19.36 20.17 -16.26
CA ILE A 342 -19.60 18.76 -16.48
C ILE A 342 -19.33 18.41 -17.94
N ARG A 343 -18.55 17.37 -18.15
CA ARG A 343 -18.34 16.69 -19.42
C ARG A 343 -18.65 15.21 -19.20
N SER A 344 -19.84 14.76 -19.58
CA SER A 344 -20.25 13.38 -19.38
C SER A 344 -19.47 12.39 -20.25
N GLY A 345 -18.99 12.83 -21.41
CA GLY A 345 -18.44 11.91 -22.40
C GLY A 345 -19.53 11.08 -23.07
N LYS A 346 -19.15 9.96 -23.67
CA LYS A 346 -20.07 8.98 -24.24
C LYS A 346 -20.47 7.92 -23.22
N ARG A 347 -21.63 7.33 -23.41
CA ARG A 347 -22.08 6.18 -22.65
C ARG A 347 -21.14 5.00 -22.90
N THR A 348 -20.62 4.42 -21.86
CA THR A 348 -19.53 3.44 -21.90
C THR A 348 -20.07 2.04 -21.59
N TYR A 349 -19.56 1.05 -22.29
CA TYR A 349 -19.92 -0.36 -22.11
C TYR A 349 -18.70 -1.16 -21.68
N VAL A 350 -18.91 -2.14 -20.80
CA VAL A 350 -17.84 -3.05 -20.40
C VAL A 350 -17.64 -4.10 -21.48
N ARG A 351 -16.47 -4.13 -22.10
CA ARG A 351 -16.14 -5.12 -23.13
C ARG A 351 -15.90 -6.50 -22.50
N ARG A 352 -15.09 -6.54 -21.45
CA ARG A 352 -14.77 -7.78 -20.72
C ARG A 352 -14.42 -7.50 -19.26
N VAL A 353 -14.54 -8.57 -18.47
CA VAL A 353 -14.12 -8.60 -17.06
C VAL A 353 -13.04 -9.67 -16.89
N ASP A 354 -11.84 -9.24 -16.54
CA ASP A 354 -10.68 -10.11 -16.37
C ASP A 354 -10.32 -10.24 -14.89
N PHE A 355 -9.71 -11.38 -14.54
CA PHE A 355 -9.18 -11.64 -13.20
C PHE A 355 -7.69 -11.94 -13.28
N ARG A 356 -6.92 -11.42 -12.32
CA ARG A 356 -5.49 -11.67 -12.23
C ARG A 356 -5.06 -11.94 -10.79
N GLY A 357 -4.15 -12.89 -10.60
CA GLY A 357 -3.60 -13.22 -9.29
C GLY A 357 -4.29 -14.37 -8.57
N ASN A 358 -5.40 -14.90 -9.11
CA ASN A 358 -6.13 -16.05 -8.58
C ASN A 358 -5.48 -17.37 -9.03
N THR A 359 -4.35 -17.72 -8.45
CA THR A 359 -3.58 -18.92 -8.83
C THR A 359 -4.14 -20.22 -8.26
N ARG A 360 -4.85 -20.16 -7.14
CA ARG A 360 -5.48 -21.28 -6.43
C ARG A 360 -6.99 -21.25 -6.55
N THR A 361 -7.60 -20.07 -6.55
CA THR A 361 -9.05 -19.89 -6.63
C THR A 361 -9.51 -19.93 -8.08
N SER A 362 -10.53 -20.71 -8.39
CA SER A 362 -11.05 -20.81 -9.75
C SER A 362 -11.75 -19.51 -10.18
N ASP A 363 -11.68 -19.18 -11.46
CA ASP A 363 -12.32 -18.01 -12.08
C ASP A 363 -13.82 -17.93 -11.79
N ASP A 364 -14.51 -19.07 -11.80
CA ASP A 364 -15.94 -19.15 -11.52
C ASP A 364 -16.30 -18.61 -10.14
N VAL A 365 -15.39 -18.77 -9.14
CA VAL A 365 -15.60 -18.26 -7.78
C VAL A 365 -15.55 -16.74 -7.75
N LEU A 366 -14.67 -16.11 -8.53
CA LEU A 366 -14.61 -14.67 -8.63
C LEU A 366 -15.78 -14.13 -9.47
N ARG A 367 -16.01 -14.74 -10.62
CA ARG A 367 -17.00 -14.31 -11.61
C ARG A 367 -18.43 -14.25 -11.06
N ARG A 368 -18.82 -15.22 -10.22
CA ARG A 368 -20.14 -15.24 -9.58
C ARG A 368 -20.36 -14.10 -8.56
N GLU A 369 -19.29 -13.49 -8.06
CA GLU A 369 -19.36 -12.34 -7.15
C GLU A 369 -19.46 -11.02 -7.90
N VAL A 370 -19.17 -11.00 -9.19
CA VAL A 370 -19.19 -9.79 -10.01
C VAL A 370 -20.63 -9.47 -10.43
N ARG A 371 -21.03 -8.21 -10.17
CA ARG A 371 -22.34 -7.67 -10.56
C ARG A 371 -22.30 -7.02 -11.94
N GLN A 372 -21.16 -6.43 -12.30
CA GLN A 372 -20.98 -5.82 -13.61
C GLN A 372 -20.92 -6.89 -14.69
N MET A 373 -21.84 -6.81 -15.64
CA MET A 373 -21.90 -7.75 -16.77
C MET A 373 -21.03 -7.29 -17.94
N GLU A 374 -20.42 -8.25 -18.64
CA GLU A 374 -19.76 -8.02 -19.92
C GLU A 374 -20.82 -7.67 -20.99
N GLY A 375 -20.48 -6.73 -21.87
CA GLY A 375 -21.42 -6.19 -22.86
C GLY A 375 -22.47 -5.24 -22.30
N GLY A 376 -22.55 -5.11 -20.97
CA GLY A 376 -23.48 -4.21 -20.29
C GLY A 376 -22.97 -2.78 -20.19
N VAL A 377 -23.86 -1.86 -19.85
CA VAL A 377 -23.51 -0.48 -19.53
C VAL A 377 -22.59 -0.48 -18.31
N ALA A 378 -21.51 0.28 -18.35
CA ALA A 378 -20.59 0.38 -17.23
C ALA A 378 -21.27 1.06 -16.04
N SER A 379 -21.25 0.41 -14.88
CA SER A 379 -21.77 0.95 -13.61
C SER A 379 -20.65 0.94 -12.56
N MET A 380 -20.20 2.12 -12.15
CA MET A 380 -19.17 2.23 -11.11
C MET A 380 -19.66 1.67 -9.77
N ALA A 381 -20.97 1.75 -9.51
CA ALA A 381 -21.58 1.13 -8.33
C ALA A 381 -21.48 -0.40 -8.39
N ASP A 382 -21.80 -1.02 -9.53
CA ASP A 382 -21.71 -2.48 -9.69
C ASP A 382 -20.26 -2.98 -9.63
N ILE A 383 -19.33 -2.23 -10.23
CA ILE A 383 -17.90 -2.52 -10.17
C ILE A 383 -17.39 -2.44 -8.71
N THR A 384 -17.77 -1.38 -7.99
CA THR A 384 -17.40 -1.21 -6.57
C THR A 384 -18.04 -2.29 -5.70
N THR A 385 -19.30 -2.60 -5.92
CA THR A 385 -20.01 -3.67 -5.21
C THR A 385 -19.34 -5.02 -5.48
N SER A 386 -18.94 -5.29 -6.72
CA SER A 386 -18.20 -6.50 -7.08
C SER A 386 -16.88 -6.61 -6.31
N LYS A 387 -16.12 -5.51 -6.23
CA LYS A 387 -14.89 -5.47 -5.41
C LYS A 387 -15.18 -5.80 -3.95
N LEU A 388 -16.19 -5.19 -3.35
CA LEU A 388 -16.55 -5.43 -1.95
C LEU A 388 -16.99 -6.88 -1.72
N ARG A 389 -17.74 -7.48 -2.67
CA ARG A 389 -18.15 -8.89 -2.59
C ARG A 389 -16.95 -9.83 -2.64
N LEU A 390 -15.99 -9.57 -3.53
CA LEU A 390 -14.73 -10.32 -3.57
C LEU A 390 -13.93 -10.19 -2.27
N GLN A 391 -13.85 -9.00 -1.69
CA GLN A 391 -13.20 -8.80 -0.39
C GLN A 391 -13.90 -9.56 0.75
N ARG A 392 -15.23 -9.60 0.75
CA ARG A 392 -16.03 -10.31 1.76
C ARG A 392 -15.88 -11.84 1.71
N LEU A 393 -15.37 -12.41 0.63
CA LEU A 393 -15.05 -13.84 0.58
C LEU A 393 -14.01 -14.25 1.64
N GLY A 394 -13.10 -13.34 2.01
CA GLY A 394 -12.01 -13.60 2.95
C GLY A 394 -10.90 -14.50 2.35
N PHE A 395 -10.85 -14.64 1.03
CA PHE A 395 -9.84 -15.44 0.33
C PHE A 395 -8.64 -14.61 -0.10
N PHE A 396 -8.79 -13.28 -0.11
CA PHE A 396 -7.84 -12.34 -0.65
C PHE A 396 -7.39 -11.34 0.41
N ASN A 397 -6.07 -11.12 0.50
CA ASN A 397 -5.48 -10.07 1.33
C ASN A 397 -5.77 -8.68 0.75
N ASN A 398 -5.79 -8.59 -0.59
CA ASN A 398 -6.09 -7.36 -1.30
C ASN A 398 -6.89 -7.63 -2.56
N VAL A 399 -7.78 -6.71 -2.92
CA VAL A 399 -8.55 -6.71 -4.16
C VAL A 399 -8.49 -5.30 -4.75
N MET A 400 -7.83 -5.17 -5.87
CA MET A 400 -7.78 -3.94 -6.66
C MET A 400 -8.65 -4.09 -7.89
N VAL A 401 -9.24 -3.00 -8.34
CA VAL A 401 -9.99 -2.96 -9.59
C VAL A 401 -9.44 -1.84 -10.45
N GLU A 402 -9.14 -2.15 -11.69
CA GLU A 402 -8.69 -1.21 -12.70
C GLU A 402 -9.67 -1.20 -13.86
N THR A 403 -9.97 0.00 -14.35
CA THR A 403 -10.81 0.20 -15.54
C THR A 403 -9.96 0.85 -16.60
N THR A 404 -9.81 0.18 -17.74
CA THR A 404 -8.94 0.64 -18.82
C THR A 404 -9.75 0.91 -20.08
N PRO A 405 -9.67 2.12 -20.67
CA PRO A 405 -10.29 2.40 -21.96
C PRO A 405 -9.74 1.47 -23.04
N VAL A 406 -10.63 0.97 -23.91
CA VAL A 406 -10.22 0.10 -25.01
C VAL A 406 -9.65 0.95 -26.14
N ALA A 407 -8.42 0.68 -26.55
CA ALA A 407 -7.76 1.41 -27.63
C ALA A 407 -8.57 1.34 -28.94
N GLY A 408 -8.79 2.50 -29.58
CA GLY A 408 -9.54 2.62 -30.83
C GLY A 408 -11.07 2.71 -30.66
N THR A 409 -11.56 2.72 -29.41
CA THR A 409 -12.98 2.98 -29.08
C THR A 409 -13.05 4.13 -28.08
N ASP A 410 -14.17 4.84 -28.06
CA ASP A 410 -14.41 5.94 -27.11
C ASP A 410 -15.62 5.66 -26.19
N ASP A 411 -16.18 4.45 -26.30
CA ASP A 411 -17.38 3.99 -25.60
C ASP A 411 -17.20 2.60 -24.94
N GLN A 412 -15.97 2.07 -24.88
CA GLN A 412 -15.71 0.77 -24.26
C GLN A 412 -14.59 0.83 -23.23
N LEU A 413 -14.75 0.04 -22.19
CA LEU A 413 -13.71 -0.20 -21.17
C LEU A 413 -13.58 -1.69 -20.83
N ASP A 414 -12.41 -2.08 -20.42
CA ASP A 414 -12.13 -3.36 -19.77
C ASP A 414 -12.08 -3.15 -18.26
N VAL A 415 -12.55 -4.13 -17.51
CA VAL A 415 -12.48 -4.17 -16.05
C VAL A 415 -11.57 -5.31 -15.65
N GLU A 416 -10.48 -5.02 -14.94
CA GLU A 416 -9.59 -6.03 -14.38
C GLU A 416 -9.69 -6.02 -12.86
N PHE A 417 -9.99 -7.19 -12.25
CA PHE A 417 -9.89 -7.41 -10.83
C PHE A 417 -8.55 -8.12 -10.52
N ALA A 418 -7.59 -7.38 -10.00
CA ALA A 418 -6.34 -7.92 -9.52
C ALA A 418 -6.48 -8.32 -8.04
N VAL A 419 -6.28 -9.61 -7.75
CA VAL A 419 -6.41 -10.17 -6.40
C VAL A 419 -5.07 -10.68 -5.89
N GLU A 420 -4.85 -10.54 -4.60
CA GLU A 420 -3.74 -11.15 -3.89
C GLU A 420 -4.28 -12.20 -2.93
N GLU A 421 -4.02 -13.48 -3.23
CA GLU A 421 -4.56 -14.59 -2.44
C GLU A 421 -3.94 -14.67 -1.05
N GLY A 422 -4.82 -14.74 -0.05
CA GLY A 422 -4.47 -14.93 1.35
C GLY A 422 -4.46 -16.41 1.77
N LEU A 423 -4.27 -16.61 3.06
CA LEU A 423 -4.46 -17.92 3.68
C LEU A 423 -5.97 -18.17 3.85
N THR A 424 -6.46 -19.27 3.29
CA THR A 424 -7.88 -19.67 3.38
C THR A 424 -8.09 -20.81 4.35
N ALA A 425 -7.02 -21.38 4.89
CA ALA A 425 -7.05 -22.42 5.90
C ALA A 425 -6.51 -21.87 7.22
N ASP A 426 -7.18 -22.21 8.30
CA ASP A 426 -6.73 -21.99 9.66
C ASP A 426 -6.89 -23.28 10.47
N TRP A 427 -6.03 -23.44 11.45
CA TRP A 427 -6.14 -24.48 12.44
C TRP A 427 -5.92 -23.89 13.83
N SER A 428 -6.61 -24.46 14.79
CA SER A 428 -6.47 -24.06 16.18
C SER A 428 -6.31 -25.28 17.08
N VAL A 429 -5.52 -25.13 18.13
CA VAL A 429 -5.46 -26.05 19.25
C VAL A 429 -5.68 -25.24 20.51
N VAL A 430 -6.60 -25.68 21.35
CA VAL A 430 -6.96 -25.03 22.59
C VAL A 430 -6.74 -26.01 23.72
N VAL A 431 -6.05 -25.56 24.76
CA VAL A 431 -5.91 -26.28 26.01
C VAL A 431 -6.29 -25.33 27.13
N GLY A 432 -7.20 -25.73 27.97
CA GLY A 432 -7.70 -24.94 29.09
C GLY A 432 -7.82 -25.77 30.37
N TYR A 433 -7.89 -25.08 31.49
CA TYR A 433 -8.21 -25.68 32.78
C TYR A 433 -9.22 -24.77 33.49
N SER A 434 -10.27 -25.39 34.00
CA SER A 434 -11.25 -24.72 34.87
C SER A 434 -11.56 -25.60 36.09
N ASP A 435 -11.94 -24.98 37.20
CA ASP A 435 -12.16 -25.69 38.48
C ASP A 435 -13.32 -26.70 38.39
N GLY A 436 -14.36 -26.40 37.59
CA GLY A 436 -15.50 -27.28 37.41
C GLY A 436 -15.30 -28.37 36.37
N GLU A 437 -14.68 -28.02 35.21
CA GLU A 437 -14.52 -28.89 34.04
C GLU A 437 -13.18 -29.65 34.00
N GLY A 438 -12.22 -29.27 34.88
CA GLY A 438 -10.87 -29.81 34.85
C GLY A 438 -10.08 -29.39 33.61
N LEU A 439 -9.26 -30.30 33.09
CA LEU A 439 -8.51 -30.10 31.86
C LEU A 439 -9.43 -30.26 30.66
N SER A 440 -9.44 -29.25 29.80
CA SER A 440 -10.11 -29.29 28.49
C SER A 440 -9.11 -29.12 27.38
N TRP A 441 -9.31 -29.78 26.27
CA TRP A 441 -8.49 -29.68 25.07
C TRP A 441 -9.34 -29.86 23.82
N GLY A 442 -8.91 -29.22 22.74
CA GLY A 442 -9.64 -29.31 21.49
C GLY A 442 -8.81 -28.78 20.32
N GLY A 443 -9.34 -28.96 19.15
CA GLY A 443 -8.75 -28.42 17.94
C GLY A 443 -9.75 -28.30 16.82
N SER A 444 -9.47 -27.39 15.90
CA SER A 444 -10.25 -27.23 14.68
C SER A 444 -9.34 -27.03 13.47
N VAL A 445 -9.83 -27.46 12.32
CA VAL A 445 -9.28 -27.17 11.01
C VAL A 445 -10.40 -26.60 10.16
N ASN A 446 -10.25 -25.36 9.70
CA ASN A 446 -11.19 -24.68 8.83
C ASN A 446 -10.53 -24.44 7.48
N GLN A 447 -11.22 -24.74 6.39
CA GLN A 447 -10.80 -24.41 5.03
C GLN A 447 -11.93 -23.69 4.31
N ASN A 448 -11.79 -22.38 4.11
CA ASN A 448 -12.84 -21.54 3.54
C ASN A 448 -12.90 -21.59 2.00
N ASN A 449 -11.86 -22.07 1.35
CA ASN A 449 -11.78 -22.21 -0.10
C ASN A 449 -11.20 -23.60 -0.46
N PHE A 450 -11.95 -24.65 -0.16
CA PHE A 450 -11.50 -26.02 -0.35
C PHE A 450 -11.24 -26.33 -1.83
N LEU A 451 -9.99 -26.68 -2.15
CA LEU A 451 -9.51 -26.93 -3.52
C LEU A 451 -9.79 -25.78 -4.51
N GLY A 452 -9.86 -24.54 -4.05
CA GLY A 452 -10.10 -23.37 -4.90
C GLY A 452 -11.54 -23.21 -5.42
N THR A 453 -12.48 -24.02 -4.94
CA THR A 453 -13.88 -24.06 -5.40
C THR A 453 -14.79 -23.08 -4.66
N GLY A 454 -14.28 -22.38 -3.64
CA GLY A 454 -15.07 -21.53 -2.75
C GLY A 454 -15.94 -22.31 -1.76
N ASN A 455 -15.84 -23.64 -1.72
CA ASN A 455 -16.53 -24.45 -0.74
C ASN A 455 -15.81 -24.38 0.61
N LYS A 456 -16.60 -24.50 1.69
CA LYS A 456 -16.06 -24.46 3.05
C LYS A 456 -16.09 -25.87 3.65
N MET A 457 -15.03 -26.20 4.36
CA MET A 457 -14.91 -27.44 5.12
C MET A 457 -14.40 -27.11 6.51
N GLU A 458 -15.04 -27.66 7.53
CA GLU A 458 -14.68 -27.52 8.94
C GLU A 458 -14.68 -28.90 9.59
N ALA A 459 -13.63 -29.19 10.34
CA ALA A 459 -13.59 -30.32 11.24
C ALA A 459 -13.12 -29.82 12.60
N SER A 460 -13.86 -30.13 13.65
CA SER A 460 -13.54 -29.73 15.02
C SER A 460 -13.77 -30.84 16.01
N PHE A 461 -12.98 -30.82 17.06
CA PHE A 461 -13.19 -31.67 18.23
C PHE A 461 -12.87 -30.89 19.48
N SER A 462 -13.59 -31.17 20.57
CA SER A 462 -13.23 -30.69 21.91
C SER A 462 -13.58 -31.76 22.94
N SER A 463 -12.79 -31.84 23.99
CA SER A 463 -12.98 -32.82 25.07
C SER A 463 -12.66 -32.17 26.40
N SER A 464 -13.52 -32.42 27.39
CA SER A 464 -13.36 -32.02 28.78
C SER A 464 -13.80 -33.17 29.68
N SER A 465 -13.83 -32.97 31.00
CA SER A 465 -14.34 -33.99 31.91
C SER A 465 -15.81 -34.31 31.71
N SER A 466 -16.60 -33.31 31.26
CA SER A 466 -18.06 -33.41 31.12
C SER A 466 -18.57 -33.42 29.69
N THR A 467 -17.73 -33.01 28.71
CA THR A 467 -18.19 -32.80 27.34
C THR A 467 -17.17 -33.35 26.33
N ASP A 468 -17.63 -34.13 25.37
CA ASP A 468 -16.91 -34.50 24.16
C ASP A 468 -17.72 -34.05 22.95
N ASP A 469 -17.17 -33.22 22.11
CA ASP A 469 -17.79 -32.72 20.88
C ASP A 469 -16.91 -33.06 19.66
N TYR A 470 -17.51 -33.64 18.64
CA TYR A 470 -16.87 -33.90 17.33
C TYR A 470 -17.81 -33.41 16.25
N LYS A 471 -17.32 -32.58 15.34
CA LYS A 471 -18.12 -31.99 14.27
C LYS A 471 -17.36 -32.02 12.95
N PHE A 472 -18.06 -32.40 11.89
CA PHE A 472 -17.63 -32.20 10.52
C PHE A 472 -18.71 -31.42 9.76
N SER A 473 -18.33 -30.36 9.05
CA SER A 473 -19.21 -29.49 8.27
C SER A 473 -18.65 -29.29 6.87
N TYR A 474 -19.49 -29.42 5.88
CA TYR A 474 -19.19 -29.04 4.50
C TYR A 474 -20.27 -28.10 3.99
N LEU A 475 -19.88 -27.02 3.31
CA LEU A 475 -20.80 -26.02 2.75
C LEU A 475 -20.36 -25.64 1.33
N ASN A 476 -21.24 -25.84 0.36
CA ASN A 476 -21.15 -25.21 -0.95
C ASN A 476 -22.04 -23.97 -0.97
N PRO A 477 -21.47 -22.74 -0.97
CA PRO A 477 -22.24 -21.50 -0.90
C PRO A 477 -22.99 -21.17 -2.19
N TYR A 478 -22.60 -21.78 -3.32
CA TYR A 478 -23.22 -21.61 -4.64
C TYR A 478 -23.54 -22.99 -5.23
N TYR A 479 -24.42 -23.74 -4.58
CA TYR A 479 -24.94 -25.00 -5.11
C TYR A 479 -25.75 -24.79 -6.40
N THR A 480 -26.47 -23.66 -6.48
CA THR A 480 -27.12 -23.18 -7.70
C THR A 480 -26.49 -21.86 -8.16
N ILE A 481 -26.71 -21.51 -9.43
CA ILE A 481 -26.20 -20.26 -10.02
C ILE A 481 -26.76 -19.01 -9.32
N ASP A 482 -27.97 -19.12 -8.75
CA ASP A 482 -28.64 -18.01 -8.03
C ASP A 482 -28.14 -17.84 -6.59
N GLY A 483 -27.08 -18.57 -6.19
CA GLY A 483 -26.48 -18.43 -4.87
C GLY A 483 -27.19 -19.19 -3.75
N VAL A 484 -28.04 -20.17 -4.09
CA VAL A 484 -28.57 -21.10 -3.07
C VAL A 484 -27.42 -21.97 -2.56
N SER A 485 -27.17 -21.93 -1.27
CA SER A 485 -26.16 -22.76 -0.64
C SER A 485 -26.69 -24.12 -0.23
N ARG A 486 -25.80 -25.12 -0.21
CA ARG A 486 -26.08 -26.45 0.36
C ARG A 486 -24.95 -26.87 1.28
N GLY A 487 -25.30 -27.27 2.51
CA GLY A 487 -24.36 -27.77 3.51
C GLY A 487 -24.79 -29.10 4.09
N ILE A 488 -23.81 -29.82 4.63
CA ILE A 488 -23.99 -31.09 5.37
C ILE A 488 -23.17 -30.95 6.65
N ASP A 489 -23.80 -31.24 7.78
CA ASP A 489 -23.15 -31.32 9.09
C ASP A 489 -23.32 -32.72 9.63
N VAL A 490 -22.26 -33.26 10.22
CA VAL A 490 -22.29 -34.52 10.98
C VAL A 490 -21.63 -34.24 12.31
N TYR A 491 -22.27 -34.65 13.39
CA TYR A 491 -21.77 -34.38 14.72
C TYR A 491 -22.04 -35.50 15.70
N TYR A 492 -21.17 -35.60 16.69
CA TYR A 492 -21.33 -36.39 17.89
C TYR A 492 -21.02 -35.52 19.10
N THR A 493 -21.94 -35.47 20.03
CA THR A 493 -21.79 -34.70 21.27
C THR A 493 -22.14 -35.58 22.46
N LYS A 494 -21.23 -35.75 23.39
CA LYS A 494 -21.46 -36.36 24.69
C LYS A 494 -21.40 -35.29 25.78
N ARG A 495 -22.42 -35.25 26.65
CA ARG A 495 -22.47 -34.31 27.78
C ARG A 495 -22.86 -35.05 29.05
N ASP A 496 -22.00 -34.99 30.04
CA ASP A 496 -22.19 -35.62 31.34
C ASP A 496 -22.26 -34.55 32.43
N TYR A 497 -23.47 -34.03 32.62
CA TYR A 497 -23.73 -32.96 33.60
C TYR A 497 -23.57 -33.39 35.06
N ALA A 498 -23.53 -34.71 35.35
CA ALA A 498 -23.29 -35.22 36.68
C ALA A 498 -21.85 -35.08 37.15
N LYS A 499 -20.90 -35.01 36.21
CA LYS A 499 -19.48 -34.80 36.53
C LYS A 499 -19.11 -33.40 36.97
N VAL A 500 -19.95 -32.45 36.65
CA VAL A 500 -19.76 -31.02 36.99
C VAL A 500 -20.81 -30.50 37.99
N ASP A 501 -21.53 -31.41 38.66
CA ASP A 501 -22.54 -31.15 39.68
C ASP A 501 -23.69 -30.20 39.24
N VAL A 502 -23.96 -30.13 37.93
CA VAL A 502 -25.05 -29.28 37.38
C VAL A 502 -26.36 -30.05 37.36
N SER A 503 -26.34 -31.33 37.00
CA SER A 503 -27.52 -32.19 36.91
C SER A 503 -27.13 -33.66 36.99
N SER A 504 -28.10 -34.53 37.32
CA SER A 504 -27.88 -35.97 37.44
C SER A 504 -28.22 -36.74 36.17
N PHE A 505 -27.89 -36.21 34.99
CA PHE A 505 -28.07 -36.87 33.73
C PHE A 505 -26.92 -36.66 32.78
N ALA A 506 -26.75 -37.58 31.85
CA ALA A 506 -25.82 -37.45 30.69
C ALA A 506 -26.62 -37.68 29.42
N THR A 507 -26.10 -37.09 28.31
CA THR A 507 -26.68 -37.27 26.96
C THR A 507 -25.58 -37.55 25.97
N ASP A 508 -25.80 -38.59 25.17
CA ASP A 508 -25.00 -38.91 23.99
C ASP A 508 -25.86 -38.62 22.76
N THR A 509 -25.42 -37.69 21.93
CA THR A 509 -26.13 -37.25 20.73
C THR A 509 -25.29 -37.51 19.48
N VAL A 510 -25.82 -38.24 18.53
CA VAL A 510 -25.25 -38.36 17.20
C VAL A 510 -26.25 -37.86 16.16
N GLY A 511 -25.82 -37.02 15.24
CA GLY A 511 -26.73 -36.43 14.26
C GLY A 511 -26.08 -36.05 12.93
N ALA A 512 -26.95 -35.89 11.94
CA ALA A 512 -26.60 -35.40 10.64
C ALA A 512 -27.68 -34.43 10.13
N ASP A 513 -27.26 -33.27 9.68
CA ASP A 513 -28.13 -32.23 9.17
C ASP A 513 -27.76 -31.85 7.73
N MET A 514 -28.77 -31.57 6.91
CA MET A 514 -28.63 -30.97 5.60
C MET A 514 -29.19 -29.53 5.66
N ARG A 515 -28.40 -28.56 5.20
CA ARG A 515 -28.74 -27.15 5.19
C ARG A 515 -28.89 -26.62 3.78
N PHE A 516 -29.86 -25.75 3.56
CA PHE A 516 -30.03 -24.96 2.35
C PHE A 516 -30.23 -23.50 2.73
N GLY A 517 -29.47 -22.60 2.12
CA GLY A 517 -29.63 -21.18 2.38
C GLY A 517 -29.97 -20.45 1.09
N TYR A 518 -31.06 -19.68 1.14
CA TYR A 518 -31.58 -18.90 0.03
C TYR A 518 -31.30 -17.42 0.27
N PRO A 519 -30.47 -16.72 -0.52
CA PRO A 519 -30.29 -15.30 -0.44
C PRO A 519 -31.52 -14.59 -1.03
N ILE A 520 -32.23 -13.81 -0.21
CA ILE A 520 -33.36 -12.97 -0.69
C ILE A 520 -32.82 -11.72 -1.36
N ASN A 521 -31.84 -11.11 -0.72
CA ASN A 521 -31.03 -9.98 -1.22
C ASN A 521 -29.66 -9.98 -0.53
N ASP A 522 -28.85 -8.93 -0.75
CA ASP A 522 -27.50 -8.86 -0.18
C ASP A 522 -27.45 -8.83 1.36
N ASP A 523 -28.51 -8.37 2.01
CA ASP A 523 -28.62 -8.20 3.46
C ASP A 523 -29.50 -9.27 4.12
N THR A 524 -30.32 -10.00 3.34
CA THR A 524 -31.35 -10.90 3.89
C THR A 524 -31.19 -12.32 3.36
N ARG A 525 -31.19 -13.27 4.25
CA ARG A 525 -31.07 -14.69 3.94
C ARG A 525 -32.11 -15.52 4.68
N LEU A 526 -32.59 -16.57 4.03
CA LEU A 526 -33.45 -17.57 4.62
C LEU A 526 -32.76 -18.93 4.55
N ASP A 527 -32.49 -19.53 5.71
CA ASP A 527 -31.85 -20.85 5.80
C ASP A 527 -32.85 -21.91 6.26
N PHE A 528 -32.83 -23.03 5.58
CA PHE A 528 -33.61 -24.23 5.92
C PHE A 528 -32.65 -25.34 6.31
N LYS A 529 -32.99 -26.04 7.39
CA LYS A 529 -32.23 -27.19 7.84
C LYS A 529 -33.19 -28.37 8.09
N VAL A 530 -32.81 -29.53 7.62
CA VAL A 530 -33.48 -30.80 7.92
C VAL A 530 -32.43 -31.76 8.46
N GLY A 531 -32.71 -32.37 9.57
CA GLY A 531 -31.77 -33.24 10.26
C GLY A 531 -32.41 -34.42 10.92
N TYR A 532 -31.55 -35.41 11.16
CA TYR A 532 -31.85 -36.55 12.01
C TYR A 532 -30.81 -36.62 13.12
N GLU A 533 -31.27 -36.81 14.35
CA GLU A 533 -30.41 -37.10 15.48
C GLU A 533 -30.96 -38.20 16.35
N ARG A 534 -30.05 -38.90 16.96
CA ARG A 534 -30.34 -39.90 18.02
C ARG A 534 -29.74 -39.37 19.31
N ILE A 535 -30.56 -39.34 20.35
CA ILE A 535 -30.19 -38.89 21.69
C ILE A 535 -30.36 -40.10 22.62
N ASP A 536 -29.29 -40.51 23.25
CA ASP A 536 -29.29 -41.49 24.32
C ASP A 536 -29.14 -40.75 25.66
N LEU A 537 -30.13 -40.87 26.55
CA LEU A 537 -30.20 -40.22 27.86
C LEU A 537 -29.83 -41.21 28.96
N GLU A 538 -28.85 -40.89 29.75
CA GLU A 538 -28.50 -41.64 30.97
C GLU A 538 -28.87 -40.84 32.21
N LEU A 539 -29.56 -41.46 33.16
CA LEU A 539 -29.91 -40.84 34.44
C LEU A 539 -29.00 -41.37 35.55
N GLY A 540 -28.40 -40.46 36.30
CA GLY A 540 -27.62 -40.75 37.49
C GLY A 540 -28.52 -41.19 38.68
N ALA A 541 -27.87 -41.71 39.71
CA ALA A 541 -28.59 -42.24 40.91
C ALA A 541 -29.38 -41.16 41.66
N SER A 542 -28.93 -39.91 41.58
CA SER A 542 -29.56 -38.74 42.24
C SER A 542 -30.49 -37.94 41.33
N ALA A 543 -30.92 -38.52 40.20
CA ALA A 543 -31.84 -37.85 39.28
C ALA A 543 -33.13 -37.41 39.94
N SER A 544 -33.65 -36.23 39.52
CA SER A 544 -34.91 -35.67 40.04
C SER A 544 -36.10 -36.59 39.74
N ASP A 545 -37.19 -36.45 40.49
CA ASP A 545 -38.39 -37.24 40.28
C ASP A 545 -39.05 -36.93 38.93
N GLU A 546 -38.92 -35.68 38.43
CA GLU A 546 -39.37 -35.29 37.10
C GLU A 546 -38.57 -36.02 36.00
N ALA A 547 -37.24 -36.11 36.15
CA ALA A 547 -36.37 -36.81 35.19
C ALA A 547 -36.67 -38.36 35.19
N LYS A 548 -36.95 -38.93 36.38
CA LYS A 548 -37.37 -40.31 36.50
C LYS A 548 -38.75 -40.56 35.89
N ALA A 549 -39.71 -39.62 36.11
CA ALA A 549 -41.04 -39.68 35.51
C ALA A 549 -40.96 -39.55 33.98
N PHE A 550 -40.12 -38.63 33.47
CA PHE A 550 -39.87 -38.49 32.04
C PHE A 550 -39.29 -39.78 31.43
N LYS A 551 -38.30 -40.39 32.06
CA LYS A 551 -37.75 -41.70 31.65
C LYS A 551 -38.82 -42.76 31.61
N ALA A 552 -39.71 -42.78 32.60
CA ALA A 552 -40.76 -43.79 32.66
C ALA A 552 -41.82 -43.60 31.55
N ALA A 553 -42.09 -42.34 31.16
CA ALA A 553 -43.03 -42.01 30.10
C ALA A 553 -42.48 -42.18 28.70
N GLU A 554 -41.27 -41.68 28.45
CA GLU A 554 -40.71 -41.51 27.08
C GLU A 554 -39.50 -42.44 26.79
N GLY A 555 -38.94 -43.11 27.81
CA GLY A 555 -37.76 -43.97 27.66
C GLY A 555 -36.44 -43.23 27.82
N LEU A 556 -35.35 -43.77 27.21
CA LEU A 556 -33.98 -43.23 27.29
C LEU A 556 -33.34 -42.95 25.93
N ASN A 557 -33.93 -43.48 24.87
CA ASN A 557 -33.35 -43.37 23.51
C ASN A 557 -34.38 -42.67 22.62
N TYR A 558 -34.01 -41.50 22.10
CA TYR A 558 -34.91 -40.67 21.31
C TYR A 558 -34.35 -40.53 19.89
N LYS A 559 -35.20 -40.76 18.89
CA LYS A 559 -34.95 -40.46 17.49
C LYS A 559 -35.70 -39.21 17.14
N GLN A 560 -34.97 -38.20 16.64
CA GLN A 560 -35.52 -36.92 16.31
C GLN A 560 -35.33 -36.65 14.82
N PHE A 561 -36.44 -36.37 14.13
CA PHE A 561 -36.43 -35.75 12.82
C PHE A 561 -36.76 -34.28 13.04
N LYS A 562 -35.84 -33.38 12.75
CA LYS A 562 -35.98 -31.96 13.01
C LYS A 562 -35.87 -31.09 11.77
N THR A 563 -36.55 -29.97 11.76
CA THR A 563 -36.36 -28.94 10.75
C THR A 563 -36.21 -27.59 11.43
N SER A 564 -35.38 -26.77 10.84
CA SER A 564 -35.22 -25.36 11.27
C SER A 564 -35.45 -24.44 10.09
N VAL A 565 -36.09 -23.31 10.37
CA VAL A 565 -36.20 -22.19 9.45
C VAL A 565 -35.60 -20.97 10.14
N ASN A 566 -34.53 -20.44 9.57
CA ASN A 566 -33.87 -19.26 10.10
C ASN A 566 -33.94 -18.15 9.09
N TRP A 567 -34.51 -17.03 9.49
CA TRP A 567 -34.46 -15.77 8.75
C TRP A 567 -33.43 -14.85 9.41
N ASN A 568 -32.52 -14.33 8.60
CA ASN A 568 -31.49 -13.39 9.06
C ASN A 568 -31.48 -12.15 8.15
N ASN A 569 -31.49 -10.98 8.76
CA ASN A 569 -31.27 -9.70 8.09
C ASN A 569 -30.12 -8.96 8.77
N ASN A 570 -29.08 -8.63 8.00
CA ASN A 570 -27.88 -7.98 8.52
C ASN A 570 -27.47 -6.81 7.61
N THR A 571 -27.72 -5.59 8.08
CA THR A 571 -27.42 -4.34 7.39
C THR A 571 -26.19 -3.62 7.97
N LEU A 572 -25.39 -4.30 8.81
CA LEU A 572 -24.21 -3.71 9.44
C LEU A 572 -23.18 -3.30 8.38
N ASN A 573 -22.67 -2.09 8.51
CA ASN A 573 -21.69 -1.52 7.57
C ASN A 573 -20.27 -2.08 7.72
N ASP A 574 -19.94 -2.69 8.87
CA ASP A 574 -18.65 -3.33 9.14
C ASP A 574 -18.84 -4.58 10.00
N TYR A 575 -17.98 -5.58 9.81
CA TYR A 575 -18.04 -6.84 10.54
C TYR A 575 -17.42 -6.75 11.93
N TRP A 576 -16.29 -6.03 12.06
CA TRP A 576 -15.51 -5.95 13.29
C TRP A 576 -15.90 -4.77 14.17
N TYR A 577 -16.18 -3.61 13.54
CA TYR A 577 -16.50 -2.36 14.24
C TYR A 577 -17.70 -1.67 13.59
N PRO A 578 -18.91 -2.26 13.70
CA PRO A 578 -20.10 -1.69 13.09
C PRO A 578 -20.46 -0.35 13.74
N THR A 579 -20.62 0.68 12.94
CA THR A 579 -21.04 2.03 13.35
C THR A 579 -22.45 2.39 12.88
N LYS A 580 -23.00 1.62 11.93
CA LYS A 580 -24.34 1.82 11.36
C LYS A 580 -24.95 0.48 10.98
N GLY A 581 -26.28 0.42 10.95
CA GLY A 581 -27.07 -0.75 10.58
C GLY A 581 -27.55 -1.55 11.78
N SER A 582 -28.20 -2.68 11.51
CA SER A 582 -28.75 -3.60 12.51
C SER A 582 -28.62 -5.05 12.03
N SER A 583 -28.63 -5.99 12.97
CA SER A 583 -28.68 -7.42 12.68
C SER A 583 -29.84 -8.04 13.44
N HIS A 584 -30.71 -8.78 12.74
CA HIS A 584 -31.87 -9.44 13.28
C HIS A 584 -31.92 -10.89 12.80
N GLY A 585 -32.20 -11.82 13.71
CA GLY A 585 -32.36 -13.22 13.40
C GLY A 585 -33.62 -13.78 14.04
N VAL A 586 -34.42 -14.53 13.27
CA VAL A 586 -35.56 -15.30 13.76
C VAL A 586 -35.34 -16.76 13.39
N ASN A 587 -35.28 -17.64 14.38
CA ASN A 587 -35.13 -19.06 14.16
C ASN A 587 -36.31 -19.84 14.72
N LEU A 588 -36.91 -20.72 13.93
CA LEU A 588 -37.97 -21.63 14.30
C LEU A 588 -37.46 -23.08 14.13
N ASP A 589 -37.32 -23.78 15.24
CA ASP A 589 -36.99 -25.21 15.25
C ASP A 589 -38.26 -26.04 15.54
N LEU A 590 -38.46 -27.08 14.77
CA LEU A 590 -39.62 -27.98 14.86
C LEU A 590 -39.18 -29.43 14.86
N ALA A 591 -39.79 -30.23 15.74
CA ALA A 591 -39.77 -31.66 15.62
C ALA A 591 -40.76 -32.09 14.51
N LEU A 592 -40.25 -32.92 13.56
CA LEU A 592 -41.09 -33.47 12.48
C LEU A 592 -41.88 -34.69 12.95
N PRO A 593 -42.97 -35.05 12.25
CA PRO A 593 -43.68 -36.28 12.49
C PRO A 593 -42.73 -37.51 12.48
N ASN A 594 -42.98 -38.48 13.31
CA ASN A 594 -42.14 -39.65 13.63
C ASN A 594 -40.91 -39.37 14.49
N SER A 595 -40.82 -38.18 15.10
CA SER A 595 -39.90 -37.94 16.19
C SER A 595 -40.47 -38.49 17.50
N ASP A 596 -39.60 -39.03 18.34
CA ASP A 596 -40.02 -39.54 19.64
C ASP A 596 -40.44 -38.41 20.61
N LEU A 597 -39.79 -37.23 20.49
CA LEU A 597 -40.16 -36.05 21.22
C LEU A 597 -40.74 -34.99 20.30
N ASN A 598 -41.86 -34.40 20.68
CA ASN A 598 -42.49 -33.32 19.92
C ASN A 598 -42.23 -31.96 20.62
N PHE A 599 -41.62 -31.04 19.89
CA PHE A 599 -41.38 -29.68 20.40
C PHE A 599 -41.37 -28.67 19.26
N TYR A 600 -41.52 -27.43 19.62
CA TYR A 600 -41.15 -26.26 18.79
C TYR A 600 -40.40 -25.26 19.63
N GLN A 601 -39.49 -24.57 19.02
CA GLN A 601 -38.73 -23.50 19.65
C GLN A 601 -38.64 -22.32 18.71
N LEU A 602 -39.06 -21.14 19.19
CA LEU A 602 -38.88 -19.89 18.47
C LEU A 602 -37.87 -19.03 19.23
N SER A 603 -36.84 -18.57 18.52
CA SER A 603 -35.83 -17.66 19.05
C SER A 603 -35.68 -16.43 18.19
N TYR A 604 -35.38 -15.31 18.82
CA TYR A 604 -35.08 -14.02 18.16
C TYR A 604 -33.81 -13.44 18.76
N ASN A 605 -32.93 -12.95 17.88
CA ASN A 605 -31.63 -12.33 18.23
C ASN A 605 -31.55 -10.95 17.62
#